data_465353c2015f0a54d88503d38f27889f
#
_entry.id   465353c2015f0a54d88503d38f27889f
#
_cell.length_a   1.000
_cell.length_b   1.000
_cell.length_c   1.000
_cell.angle_alpha   90.00
_cell.angle_beta   90.00
_cell.angle_gamma   90.00
#
_symmetry.space_group_name_H-M   'P 1'
#
loop_
_entity.id
_entity.type
_entity.pdbx_description
1 polymer ?
#
loop_
_entity_poly.entity_id
_entity_poly.type
_entity_poly.pdbx_seq_one_letter_code
_entity_poly.pdbx_strand_id
1 'polypeptide(L)'
;SLSASRGLRFGFITGSAPSTVIAVLGDLATSLQPAFIGGNLGTDLLVADASGALVPDLLWHARFPAPEEFSARVDSVLTSLPELILAPQSTHGAGTYKRNFYLRAVTENLDDDSRVWSLRQATAAHSLAINVNHCNPAAGDPEGYLDVDFLPLGAGKHEIARFLQETWQVPASRTLAFGDSGNDLGMLACAGHAWLVSNATAEARQAHPHVTARPHAGGIVDTIANILTKEQ
;
A
#
# COMPACT_ATOMS: atom_id res chain seq x y z
N SER A 1 -9.85 24.81 -7.40
CA SER A 1 -9.54 23.73 -6.46
C SER A 1 -8.29 24.08 -5.66
N LEU A 2 -8.20 23.70 -4.38
CA LEU A 2 -7.06 23.96 -3.49
C LEU A 2 -5.74 23.43 -4.06
N SER A 3 -5.77 22.37 -4.85
CA SER A 3 -4.56 21.79 -5.46
C SER A 3 -3.94 22.72 -6.51
N ALA A 4 -4.75 23.34 -7.36
CA ALA A 4 -4.24 24.20 -8.43
C ALA A 4 -3.68 25.53 -7.90
N SER A 5 -4.27 26.09 -6.84
CA SER A 5 -3.88 27.40 -6.31
C SER A 5 -2.67 27.38 -5.38
N ARG A 6 -2.28 26.20 -4.85
CA ARG A 6 -1.20 26.06 -3.86
C ARG A 6 -0.08 25.07 -4.27
N GLY A 7 -0.10 24.57 -5.49
CA GLY A 7 0.90 23.60 -5.97
C GLY A 7 0.86 22.26 -5.22
N LEU A 8 -0.29 21.91 -4.60
CA LEU A 8 -0.46 20.63 -3.91
C LEU A 8 -0.61 19.51 -4.92
N ARG A 9 0.20 18.47 -4.79
CA ARG A 9 0.05 17.20 -5.49
C ARG A 9 -0.56 16.20 -4.53
N PHE A 10 -1.59 15.51 -4.94
CA PHE A 10 -2.18 14.42 -4.16
C PHE A 10 -2.30 13.17 -5.01
N GLY A 11 -2.37 12.02 -4.37
CA GLY A 11 -2.57 10.73 -5.02
C GLY A 11 -3.00 9.67 -4.02
N PHE A 12 -3.10 8.46 -4.51
CA PHE A 12 -3.53 7.29 -3.76
C PHE A 12 -2.43 6.24 -3.76
N ILE A 13 -2.27 5.53 -2.64
CA ILE A 13 -1.43 4.34 -2.54
C ILE A 13 -2.28 3.25 -1.89
N THR A 14 -2.58 2.18 -2.61
CA THR A 14 -3.54 1.15 -2.23
C THR A 14 -3.01 -0.27 -2.39
N GLY A 15 -3.61 -1.23 -1.69
CA GLY A 15 -3.41 -2.66 -1.91
C GLY A 15 -4.06 -3.18 -3.19
N SER A 16 -5.07 -2.45 -3.71
CA SER A 16 -5.81 -2.80 -4.93
C SER A 16 -5.06 -2.39 -6.21
N ALA A 17 -5.51 -2.90 -7.36
CA ALA A 17 -4.98 -2.47 -8.65
C ALA A 17 -5.28 -0.98 -8.92
N PRO A 18 -4.42 -0.22 -9.61
CA PRO A 18 -4.67 1.17 -9.97
C PRO A 18 -5.98 1.38 -10.74
N SER A 19 -6.36 0.42 -11.58
CA SER A 19 -7.63 0.44 -12.34
C SER A 19 -8.87 0.52 -11.44
N THR A 20 -8.81 -0.07 -10.24
CA THR A 20 -9.90 0.02 -9.26
C THR A 20 -10.10 1.46 -8.78
N VAL A 21 -9.01 2.18 -8.49
CA VAL A 21 -9.08 3.58 -8.10
C VAL A 21 -9.61 4.44 -9.24
N ILE A 22 -9.12 4.21 -10.46
CA ILE A 22 -9.57 4.94 -11.67
C ILE A 22 -11.07 4.74 -11.90
N ALA A 23 -11.56 3.50 -11.77
CA ALA A 23 -12.99 3.21 -11.92
C ALA A 23 -13.83 3.96 -10.88
N VAL A 24 -13.45 3.90 -9.60
CA VAL A 24 -14.16 4.62 -8.51
C VAL A 24 -14.17 6.13 -8.75
N LEU A 25 -13.05 6.71 -9.18
CA LEU A 25 -13.00 8.15 -9.50
C LEU A 25 -13.90 8.52 -10.68
N GLY A 26 -13.98 7.64 -11.69
CA GLY A 26 -14.88 7.79 -12.83
C GLY A 26 -16.35 7.73 -12.41
N ASP A 27 -16.73 6.75 -11.58
CA ASP A 27 -18.10 6.57 -11.09
C ASP A 27 -18.57 7.75 -10.21
N LEU A 28 -17.67 8.35 -9.45
CA LEU A 28 -17.97 9.51 -8.64
C LEU A 28 -18.16 10.81 -9.45
N ALA A 29 -17.95 10.77 -10.76
CA ALA A 29 -17.99 11.94 -11.66
C ALA A 29 -17.21 13.15 -11.08
N THR A 30 -16.11 12.89 -10.41
CA THR A 30 -15.33 13.89 -9.68
C THR A 30 -14.36 14.60 -10.60
N SER A 31 -14.14 15.88 -10.34
CA SER A 31 -13.07 16.67 -10.99
C SER A 31 -11.70 16.44 -10.34
N LEU A 32 -11.58 15.50 -9.39
CA LEU A 32 -10.32 15.16 -8.75
C LEU A 32 -9.38 14.49 -9.76
N GLN A 33 -8.23 15.08 -9.96
CA GLN A 33 -7.19 14.54 -10.81
C GLN A 33 -5.97 14.21 -9.93
N PRO A 34 -5.76 12.95 -9.56
CA PRO A 34 -4.59 12.57 -8.78
C PRO A 34 -3.33 12.75 -9.62
N ALA A 35 -2.26 13.22 -8.99
CA ALA A 35 -0.94 13.32 -9.62
C ALA A 35 -0.26 11.94 -9.75
N PHE A 36 -0.70 10.96 -8.97
CA PHE A 36 -0.20 9.59 -9.01
C PHE A 36 -1.22 8.60 -8.41
N ILE A 37 -1.09 7.33 -8.80
CA ILE A 37 -1.75 6.18 -8.17
C ILE A 37 -0.74 5.07 -8.01
N GLY A 38 -0.41 4.72 -6.76
CA GLY A 38 0.30 3.50 -6.40
C GLY A 38 -0.69 2.37 -6.13
N GLY A 39 -0.48 1.23 -6.72
CA GLY A 39 -1.37 0.07 -6.61
C GLY A 39 -0.65 -1.22 -6.26
N ASN A 40 -1.43 -2.28 -6.06
CA ASN A 40 -0.94 -3.63 -5.82
C ASN A 40 0.14 -3.68 -4.72
N LEU A 41 -0.13 -3.02 -3.57
CA LEU A 41 0.81 -2.91 -2.44
C LEU A 41 2.16 -2.26 -2.81
N GLY A 42 2.17 -1.38 -3.81
CA GLY A 42 3.37 -0.65 -4.21
C GLY A 42 4.17 -1.31 -5.32
N THR A 43 3.61 -2.29 -6.03
CA THR A 43 4.27 -2.83 -7.23
C THR A 43 3.97 -2.00 -8.47
N ASP A 44 2.82 -1.32 -8.51
CA ASP A 44 2.43 -0.46 -9.62
C ASP A 44 2.47 1.02 -9.22
N LEU A 45 2.98 1.84 -10.11
CA LEU A 45 2.94 3.29 -9.99
C LEU A 45 2.55 3.90 -11.33
N LEU A 46 1.44 4.64 -11.32
CA LEU A 46 1.03 5.52 -12.40
C LEU A 46 1.27 6.97 -11.97
N VAL A 47 1.78 7.79 -12.87
CA VAL A 47 2.02 9.22 -12.65
C VAL A 47 1.35 10.02 -13.76
N ALA A 48 0.76 11.15 -13.42
CA ALA A 48 0.13 12.04 -14.41
C ALA A 48 1.21 12.67 -15.31
N ASP A 49 1.07 12.51 -16.61
CA ASP A 49 1.89 13.18 -17.61
C ASP A 49 1.50 14.66 -17.79
N ALA A 50 2.13 15.35 -18.75
CA ALA A 50 1.86 16.76 -19.04
C ALA A 50 0.41 17.04 -19.51
N SER A 51 -0.30 16.03 -20.00
CA SER A 51 -1.71 16.11 -20.38
C SER A 51 -2.66 15.85 -19.20
N GLY A 52 -2.14 15.36 -18.07
CA GLY A 52 -2.90 14.88 -16.92
C GLY A 52 -3.33 13.42 -17.03
N ALA A 53 -2.91 12.69 -18.07
CA ALA A 53 -3.19 11.27 -18.20
C ALA A 53 -2.28 10.46 -17.26
N LEU A 54 -2.85 9.51 -16.56
CA LEU A 54 -2.10 8.59 -15.71
C LEU A 54 -1.40 7.52 -16.54
N VAL A 55 -0.09 7.53 -16.55
CA VAL A 55 0.76 6.59 -17.30
C VAL A 55 1.71 5.85 -16.36
N PRO A 56 2.12 4.60 -16.69
CA PRO A 56 3.09 3.87 -15.89
C PRO A 56 4.41 4.62 -15.73
N ASP A 57 4.91 4.73 -14.51
CA ASP A 57 6.24 5.27 -14.24
C ASP A 57 7.30 4.20 -14.56
N LEU A 58 8.04 4.42 -15.66
CA LEU A 58 9.03 3.45 -16.14
C LEU A 58 10.24 3.32 -15.21
N LEU A 59 10.61 4.39 -14.49
CA LEU A 59 11.73 4.35 -13.55
C LEU A 59 11.35 3.54 -12.31
N TRP A 60 10.09 3.63 -11.88
CA TRP A 60 9.58 2.78 -10.81
C TRP A 60 9.63 1.30 -11.20
N HIS A 61 9.06 0.96 -12.35
CA HIS A 61 8.97 -0.44 -12.80
C HIS A 61 10.34 -1.05 -13.13
N ALA A 62 11.31 -0.27 -13.60
CA ALA A 62 12.67 -0.73 -13.86
C ALA A 62 13.45 -1.16 -12.60
N ARG A 63 12.92 -0.91 -11.40
CA ARG A 63 13.51 -1.35 -10.12
C ARG A 63 13.30 -2.83 -9.85
N PHE A 64 12.35 -3.46 -10.51
CA PHE A 64 11.95 -4.84 -10.25
C PHE A 64 12.62 -5.82 -11.21
N PRO A 65 12.83 -7.09 -10.79
CA PRO A 65 13.35 -8.13 -11.68
C PRO A 65 12.37 -8.39 -12.85
N ALA A 66 12.81 -9.18 -13.83
CA ALA A 66 11.88 -9.67 -14.85
C ALA A 66 10.70 -10.44 -14.21
N PRO A 67 9.47 -10.36 -14.75
CA PRO A 67 8.29 -11.03 -14.18
C PRO A 67 8.47 -12.53 -14.00
N GLU A 68 9.15 -13.18 -14.93
CA GLU A 68 9.45 -14.63 -14.88
C GLU A 68 10.41 -14.94 -13.74
N GLU A 69 11.39 -14.08 -13.50
CA GLU A 69 12.34 -14.23 -12.39
C GLU A 69 11.63 -14.03 -11.05
N PHE A 70 10.77 -13.02 -10.93
CA PHE A 70 9.93 -12.81 -9.73
C PHE A 70 9.08 -14.07 -9.44
N SER A 71 8.37 -14.59 -10.45
CA SER A 71 7.57 -15.80 -10.33
C SER A 71 8.40 -17.01 -9.86
N ALA A 72 9.56 -17.23 -10.48
CA ALA A 72 10.45 -18.34 -10.14
C ALA A 72 10.97 -18.25 -8.68
N ARG A 73 11.27 -17.03 -8.21
CA ARG A 73 11.67 -16.80 -6.82
C ARG A 73 10.55 -17.14 -5.84
N VAL A 74 9.30 -16.75 -6.13
CA VAL A 74 8.14 -17.11 -5.31
C VAL A 74 7.94 -18.62 -5.30
N ASP A 75 8.02 -19.29 -6.45
CA ASP A 75 7.91 -20.76 -6.53
C ASP A 75 9.00 -21.47 -5.72
N SER A 76 10.21 -20.90 -5.68
CA SER A 76 11.30 -21.42 -4.84
C SER A 76 10.98 -21.31 -3.35
N VAL A 77 10.39 -20.19 -2.90
CA VAL A 77 9.93 -20.05 -1.50
C VAL A 77 8.86 -21.09 -1.18
N LEU A 78 7.84 -21.22 -2.03
CA LEU A 78 6.76 -22.18 -1.83
C LEU A 78 7.28 -23.63 -1.76
N THR A 79 8.25 -23.96 -2.60
CA THR A 79 8.88 -25.29 -2.61
C THR A 79 9.73 -25.54 -1.37
N SER A 80 10.34 -24.51 -0.79
CA SER A 80 11.17 -24.63 0.42
C SER A 80 10.37 -24.83 1.71
N LEU A 81 9.06 -24.58 1.68
CA LEU A 81 8.16 -24.67 2.84
C LEU A 81 6.95 -25.58 2.53
N PRO A 82 7.17 -26.86 2.21
CA PRO A 82 6.11 -27.76 1.75
C PRO A 82 5.05 -28.05 2.82
N GLU A 83 5.36 -27.82 4.09
CA GLU A 83 4.43 -27.97 5.21
C GLU A 83 3.42 -26.82 5.30
N LEU A 84 3.67 -25.69 4.65
CA LEU A 84 2.75 -24.56 4.66
C LEU A 84 1.72 -24.69 3.54
N ILE A 85 0.47 -24.87 3.96
CA ILE A 85 -0.64 -24.93 3.01
C ILE A 85 -1.09 -23.50 2.68
N LEU A 86 -0.54 -22.94 1.61
CA LEU A 86 -0.90 -21.64 1.06
C LEU A 86 -1.91 -21.85 -0.09
N ALA A 87 -3.14 -21.37 0.09
CA ALA A 87 -4.17 -21.44 -0.93
C ALA A 87 -4.10 -20.18 -1.82
N PRO A 88 -3.92 -20.32 -3.16
CA PRO A 88 -3.91 -19.15 -4.06
C PRO A 88 -5.20 -18.35 -3.97
N GLN A 89 -5.09 -17.03 -3.94
CA GLN A 89 -6.27 -16.15 -4.05
C GLN A 89 -6.64 -15.98 -5.52
N SER A 90 -7.90 -16.25 -5.86
CA SER A 90 -8.40 -16.13 -7.24
C SER A 90 -9.04 -14.80 -7.55
N THR A 91 -9.34 -13.96 -6.55
CA THR A 91 -10.28 -12.84 -6.68
C THR A 91 -9.67 -11.45 -6.45
N HIS A 92 -8.56 -11.31 -5.79
CA HIS A 92 -8.01 -10.00 -5.44
C HIS A 92 -6.63 -9.73 -6.07
N GLY A 93 -6.70 -9.25 -7.33
CA GLY A 93 -5.63 -8.47 -7.90
C GLY A 93 -4.28 -9.17 -8.01
N ALA A 94 -4.23 -10.27 -8.79
CA ALA A 94 -2.94 -10.74 -9.30
C ALA A 94 -2.37 -9.64 -10.22
N GLY A 95 -1.37 -8.92 -9.76
CA GLY A 95 -0.55 -8.03 -10.57
C GLY A 95 0.65 -8.81 -11.11
N THR A 96 1.36 -8.23 -12.07
CA THR A 96 2.61 -8.79 -12.60
C THR A 96 3.61 -9.12 -11.48
N TYR A 97 3.63 -8.31 -10.43
CA TYR A 97 4.58 -8.39 -9.31
C TYR A 97 3.89 -8.61 -7.95
N LYS A 98 2.69 -9.19 -7.94
CA LYS A 98 1.98 -9.56 -6.74
C LYS A 98 1.44 -10.97 -6.87
N ARG A 99 1.89 -11.89 -6.00
CA ARG A 99 1.31 -13.22 -5.87
C ARG A 99 0.77 -13.39 -4.46
N ASN A 100 -0.53 -13.61 -4.37
CA ASN A 100 -1.25 -13.62 -3.10
C ASN A 100 -1.87 -14.98 -2.79
N PHE A 101 -1.85 -15.30 -1.50
CA PHE A 101 -2.30 -16.57 -0.95
C PHE A 101 -3.04 -16.35 0.36
N TYR A 102 -3.88 -17.31 0.70
CA TYR A 102 -4.45 -17.43 2.04
C TYR A 102 -3.66 -18.46 2.86
N LEU A 103 -3.33 -18.10 4.11
CA LEU A 103 -2.80 -19.01 5.13
C LEU A 103 -3.79 -19.03 6.30
N ARG A 104 -4.19 -20.22 6.78
CA ARG A 104 -5.08 -20.32 7.93
C ARG A 104 -4.43 -19.71 9.16
N ALA A 105 -5.08 -18.74 9.81
CA ALA A 105 -4.59 -18.15 11.06
C ALA A 105 -4.66 -19.15 12.21
N VAL A 106 -3.68 -19.12 13.10
CA VAL A 106 -3.64 -19.97 14.32
C VAL A 106 -3.44 -19.13 15.58
N THR A 107 -3.11 -17.87 15.44
CA THR A 107 -2.90 -16.91 16.53
C THR A 107 -3.32 -15.52 16.09
N GLU A 108 -3.70 -14.68 17.04
CA GLU A 108 -4.01 -13.26 16.82
C GLU A 108 -2.76 -12.42 16.59
N ASN A 109 -1.65 -12.79 17.23
CA ASN A 109 -0.38 -12.06 17.09
C ASN A 109 0.49 -12.76 16.03
N LEU A 110 0.70 -12.08 14.92
CA LEU A 110 1.50 -12.61 13.79
C LEU A 110 2.96 -12.86 14.15
N ASP A 111 3.52 -12.15 15.12
CA ASP A 111 4.90 -12.32 15.54
C ASP A 111 5.09 -13.60 16.39
N ASP A 112 4.01 -14.16 16.94
CA ASP A 112 4.01 -15.43 17.65
C ASP A 112 3.78 -16.63 16.70
N ASP A 113 3.48 -16.41 15.41
CA ASP A 113 3.29 -17.47 14.44
C ASP A 113 4.63 -17.87 13.79
N SER A 114 5.16 -19.01 14.21
CA SER A 114 6.42 -19.56 13.65
C SER A 114 6.38 -19.76 12.14
N ARG A 115 5.20 -19.98 11.55
CA ARG A 115 5.02 -20.14 10.10
C ARG A 115 5.19 -18.81 9.38
N VAL A 116 4.67 -17.71 9.95
CA VAL A 116 4.88 -16.35 9.44
C VAL A 116 6.37 -16.00 9.53
N TRP A 117 7.03 -16.36 10.63
CA TRP A 117 8.47 -16.19 10.76
C TRP A 117 9.23 -16.97 9.67
N SER A 118 8.91 -18.25 9.44
CA SER A 118 9.54 -19.08 8.41
C SER A 118 9.32 -18.49 7.00
N LEU A 119 8.10 -18.03 6.71
CA LEU A 119 7.79 -17.33 5.46
C LEU A 119 8.66 -16.08 5.27
N ARG A 120 8.78 -15.24 6.29
CA ARG A 120 9.62 -14.03 6.24
C ARG A 120 11.09 -14.38 5.98
N GLN A 121 11.63 -15.41 6.61
CA GLN A 121 13.02 -15.85 6.41
C GLN A 121 13.25 -16.41 5.00
N ALA A 122 12.39 -17.30 4.53
CA ALA A 122 12.49 -17.87 3.20
C ALA A 122 12.34 -16.79 2.11
N THR A 123 11.40 -15.87 2.28
CA THR A 123 11.17 -14.76 1.36
C THR A 123 12.41 -13.84 1.27
N ALA A 124 13.00 -13.48 2.41
CA ALA A 124 14.22 -12.68 2.46
C ALA A 124 15.40 -13.38 1.77
N ALA A 125 15.56 -14.70 1.97
CA ALA A 125 16.61 -15.51 1.33
C ALA A 125 16.50 -15.52 -0.21
N HIS A 126 15.31 -15.31 -0.76
CA HIS A 126 15.05 -15.24 -2.20
C HIS A 126 14.94 -13.80 -2.74
N SER A 127 15.37 -12.81 -1.97
CA SER A 127 15.31 -11.38 -2.36
C SER A 127 13.89 -10.94 -2.75
N LEU A 128 12.91 -11.37 -1.97
CA LEU A 128 11.51 -10.97 -2.07
C LEU A 128 11.09 -10.19 -0.80
N ALA A 129 10.06 -9.40 -0.91
CA ALA A 129 9.31 -8.84 0.20
C ALA A 129 8.03 -9.64 0.41
N ILE A 130 7.52 -9.63 1.64
CA ILE A 130 6.25 -10.26 1.99
C ILE A 130 5.42 -9.33 2.86
N ASN A 131 4.13 -9.26 2.56
CA ASN A 131 3.13 -8.62 3.39
C ASN A 131 2.21 -9.71 3.95
N VAL A 132 2.03 -9.74 5.28
CA VAL A 132 1.14 -10.70 5.95
C VAL A 132 0.24 -9.92 6.89
N ASN A 133 -1.08 -10.08 6.71
CA ASN A 133 -2.08 -9.44 7.54
C ASN A 133 -3.23 -10.40 7.82
N HIS A 134 -4.01 -10.14 8.87
CA HIS A 134 -5.30 -10.80 9.03
C HIS A 134 -6.25 -10.39 7.90
N CYS A 135 -6.95 -11.37 7.36
CA CYS A 135 -8.03 -11.15 6.40
C CYS A 135 -9.12 -10.26 6.98
N ASN A 136 -9.74 -9.44 6.13
CA ASN A 136 -10.84 -8.58 6.51
C ASN A 136 -12.18 -9.12 5.95
N PRO A 137 -12.99 -9.84 6.75
CA PRO A 137 -14.27 -10.36 6.27
C PRO A 137 -15.25 -9.29 5.78
N ALA A 138 -15.16 -8.05 6.31
CA ALA A 138 -15.97 -6.94 5.83
C ALA A 138 -15.61 -6.50 4.40
N ALA A 139 -14.41 -6.84 3.93
CA ALA A 139 -13.97 -6.64 2.55
C ALA A 139 -14.21 -7.86 1.65
N GLY A 140 -14.78 -8.95 2.19
CA GLY A 140 -15.09 -10.17 1.45
C GLY A 140 -14.05 -11.28 1.58
N ASP A 141 -13.03 -11.10 2.43
CA ASP A 141 -12.02 -12.11 2.67
C ASP A 141 -12.54 -13.24 3.59
N PRO A 142 -11.96 -14.44 3.56
CA PRO A 142 -12.35 -15.53 4.45
C PRO A 142 -11.96 -15.23 5.91
N GLU A 143 -12.89 -15.48 6.83
CA GLU A 143 -12.64 -15.37 8.26
C GLU A 143 -11.64 -16.44 8.75
N GLY A 144 -10.73 -16.05 9.65
CA GLY A 144 -9.75 -16.94 10.25
C GLY A 144 -8.57 -17.28 9.34
N TYR A 145 -8.31 -16.43 8.36
CA TYR A 145 -7.17 -16.55 7.46
C TYR A 145 -6.26 -15.31 7.53
N LEU A 146 -5.05 -15.49 7.04
CA LEU A 146 -4.08 -14.44 6.77
C LEU A 146 -3.98 -14.22 5.27
N ASP A 147 -3.91 -12.97 4.86
CA ASP A 147 -3.43 -12.57 3.54
C ASP A 147 -1.91 -12.66 3.51
N VAL A 148 -1.37 -13.37 2.54
CA VAL A 148 0.07 -13.51 2.31
C VAL A 148 0.38 -13.04 0.90
N ASP A 149 0.99 -11.86 0.79
CA ASP A 149 1.34 -11.26 -0.49
C ASP A 149 2.86 -11.31 -0.69
N PHE A 150 3.31 -12.00 -1.73
CA PHE A 150 4.70 -11.95 -2.19
C PHE A 150 4.88 -10.79 -3.16
N LEU A 151 5.92 -10.01 -2.91
CA LEU A 151 6.25 -8.81 -3.66
C LEU A 151 7.75 -8.81 -4.02
N PRO A 152 8.19 -8.13 -5.08
CA PRO A 152 9.61 -7.91 -5.29
C PRO A 152 10.20 -7.06 -4.16
N LEU A 153 11.47 -7.27 -3.86
CA LEU A 153 12.19 -6.43 -2.92
C LEU A 153 12.20 -4.98 -3.43
N GLY A 154 11.94 -4.03 -2.55
CA GLY A 154 11.82 -2.62 -2.90
C GLY A 154 10.42 -2.19 -3.38
N ALA A 155 9.43 -3.11 -3.39
CA ALA A 155 8.03 -2.77 -3.46
C ALA A 155 7.47 -2.45 -2.06
N GLY A 156 6.44 -1.61 -2.02
CA GLY A 156 5.77 -1.24 -0.78
C GLY A 156 5.17 0.16 -0.85
N LYS A 157 4.14 0.42 -0.05
CA LYS A 157 3.52 1.75 0.02
C LYS A 157 4.53 2.82 0.45
N HIS A 158 5.41 2.49 1.39
CA HIS A 158 6.47 3.38 1.86
C HIS A 158 7.55 3.64 0.80
N GLU A 159 7.84 2.65 -0.02
CA GLU A 159 8.81 2.78 -1.10
C GLU A 159 8.31 3.73 -2.20
N ILE A 160 7.02 3.65 -2.56
CA ILE A 160 6.40 4.64 -3.46
C ILE A 160 6.51 6.04 -2.85
N ALA A 161 6.17 6.21 -1.56
CA ALA A 161 6.23 7.51 -0.91
C ALA A 161 7.65 8.11 -0.99
N ARG A 162 8.68 7.32 -0.67
CA ARG A 162 10.10 7.74 -0.76
C ARG A 162 10.51 8.06 -2.21
N PHE A 163 10.18 7.19 -3.15
CA PHE A 163 10.48 7.39 -4.56
C PHE A 163 9.89 8.70 -5.09
N LEU A 164 8.63 9.01 -4.77
CA LEU A 164 8.00 10.25 -5.17
C LEU A 164 8.60 11.47 -4.48
N GLN A 165 8.96 11.37 -3.19
CA GLN A 165 9.67 12.44 -2.48
C GLN A 165 11.02 12.75 -3.15
N GLU A 166 11.80 11.73 -3.49
CA GLU A 166 13.09 11.87 -4.17
C GLU A 166 12.91 12.44 -5.59
N THR A 167 12.05 11.82 -6.40
CA THR A 167 11.83 12.21 -7.80
C THR A 167 11.29 13.63 -7.92
N TRP A 168 10.40 14.03 -7.03
CA TRP A 168 9.80 15.36 -7.04
C TRP A 168 10.53 16.38 -6.16
N GLN A 169 11.62 15.96 -5.51
CA GLN A 169 12.40 16.78 -4.59
C GLN A 169 11.54 17.43 -3.50
N VAL A 170 10.60 16.67 -2.95
CA VAL A 170 9.71 17.09 -1.86
C VAL A 170 10.21 16.48 -0.56
N PRO A 171 10.68 17.27 0.41
CA PRO A 171 11.14 16.72 1.68
C PRO A 171 9.98 16.16 2.50
N ALA A 172 10.29 15.22 3.39
CA ALA A 172 9.29 14.60 4.28
C ALA A 172 8.47 15.66 5.05
N SER A 173 9.11 16.76 5.51
CA SER A 173 8.44 17.87 6.21
C SER A 173 7.34 18.58 5.41
N ARG A 174 7.30 18.38 4.10
CA ARG A 174 6.25 18.90 3.21
C ARG A 174 5.34 17.81 2.66
N THR A 175 5.37 16.64 3.25
CA THR A 175 4.56 15.49 2.84
C THR A 175 3.51 15.20 3.90
N LEU A 176 2.26 15.05 3.47
CA LEU A 176 1.15 14.58 4.28
C LEU A 176 0.78 13.16 3.86
N ALA A 177 0.56 12.27 4.83
CA ALA A 177 0.10 10.91 4.58
C ALA A 177 -1.08 10.55 5.50
N PHE A 178 -2.02 9.78 4.97
CA PHE A 178 -3.17 9.26 5.68
C PHE A 178 -3.29 7.77 5.42
N GLY A 179 -3.65 7.01 6.44
CA GLY A 179 -3.82 5.57 6.35
C GLY A 179 -4.92 5.06 7.27
N ASP A 180 -5.28 3.78 7.14
CA ASP A 180 -6.31 3.13 7.94
C ASP A 180 -5.94 1.75 8.48
N SER A 181 -4.79 1.21 8.11
CA SER A 181 -4.39 -0.15 8.46
C SER A 181 -2.88 -0.32 8.68
N GLY A 182 -2.47 -1.48 9.17
CA GLY A 182 -1.07 -1.78 9.48
C GLY A 182 -0.13 -1.64 8.29
N ASN A 183 -0.60 -1.93 7.07
CA ASN A 183 0.22 -1.80 5.86
C ASN A 183 0.49 -0.33 5.44
N ASP A 184 -0.14 0.65 6.10
CA ASP A 184 0.11 2.08 5.89
C ASP A 184 1.21 2.64 6.81
N LEU A 185 1.52 1.96 7.91
CA LEU A 185 2.43 2.48 8.95
C LEU A 185 3.80 2.85 8.39
N GLY A 186 4.35 2.04 7.49
CA GLY A 186 5.60 2.36 6.82
C GLY A 186 5.54 3.63 5.97
N MET A 187 4.43 3.86 5.26
CA MET A 187 4.18 5.08 4.49
C MET A 187 4.00 6.29 5.41
N LEU A 188 3.24 6.15 6.49
CA LEU A 188 3.07 7.20 7.50
C LEU A 188 4.40 7.63 8.10
N ALA A 189 5.30 6.69 8.38
CA ALA A 189 6.64 6.96 8.90
C ALA A 189 7.55 7.74 7.92
N CYS A 190 7.25 7.75 6.62
CA CYS A 190 7.98 8.51 5.61
C CYS A 190 7.53 9.98 5.51
N ALA A 191 6.37 10.34 6.06
CA ALA A 191 5.80 11.67 5.96
C ALA A 191 6.07 12.50 7.23
N GLY A 192 6.37 13.77 7.07
CA GLY A 192 6.51 14.68 8.21
C GLY A 192 5.19 15.01 8.90
N HIS A 193 4.10 14.80 8.18
CA HIS A 193 2.75 14.98 8.68
C HIS A 193 1.93 13.73 8.36
N ALA A 194 1.59 12.94 9.38
CA ALA A 194 0.95 11.64 9.19
C ALA A 194 -0.20 11.42 10.17
N TRP A 195 -1.31 10.86 9.69
CA TRP A 195 -2.49 10.53 10.49
C TRP A 195 -3.13 9.22 10.05
N LEU A 196 -3.68 8.52 11.01
CA LEU A 196 -4.69 7.50 10.77
C LEU A 196 -6.07 8.15 10.72
N VAL A 197 -6.96 7.65 9.85
CA VAL A 197 -8.38 8.01 9.93
C VAL A 197 -9.01 7.38 11.18
N SER A 198 -10.07 8.00 11.76
CA SER A 198 -10.62 7.52 13.03
C SER A 198 -11.27 6.14 12.96
N ASN A 199 -11.56 5.64 11.77
CA ASN A 199 -12.02 4.26 11.52
C ASN A 199 -10.89 3.28 11.20
N ALA A 200 -9.63 3.65 11.44
CA ALA A 200 -8.49 2.76 11.25
C ALA A 200 -8.55 1.53 12.17
N THR A 201 -7.86 0.46 11.77
CA THR A 201 -7.77 -0.77 12.55
C THR A 201 -7.20 -0.53 13.95
N ALA A 202 -7.58 -1.39 14.91
CA ALA A 202 -7.08 -1.28 16.29
C ALA A 202 -5.56 -1.39 16.37
N GLU A 203 -4.98 -2.30 15.59
CA GLU A 203 -3.53 -2.50 15.45
C GLU A 203 -2.83 -1.20 14.99
N ALA A 204 -3.30 -0.61 13.89
CA ALA A 204 -2.71 0.63 13.38
C ALA A 204 -2.79 1.77 14.42
N ARG A 205 -3.92 1.91 15.12
CA ARG A 205 -4.10 2.94 16.17
C ARG A 205 -3.21 2.73 17.40
N GLN A 206 -2.81 1.50 17.69
CA GLN A 206 -1.83 1.22 18.75
C GLN A 206 -0.42 1.65 18.34
N ALA A 207 -0.10 1.54 17.04
CA ALA A 207 1.22 1.81 16.51
C ALA A 207 1.46 3.28 16.09
N HIS A 208 0.38 4.09 15.90
CA HIS A 208 0.50 5.47 15.44
C HIS A 208 -0.36 6.44 16.27
N PRO A 209 0.22 7.52 16.86
CA PRO A 209 -0.45 8.35 17.86
C PRO A 209 -1.46 9.35 17.27
N HIS A 210 -1.29 9.75 16.00
CA HIS A 210 -2.12 10.79 15.41
C HIS A 210 -3.31 10.20 14.66
N VAL A 211 -4.51 10.54 15.12
CA VAL A 211 -5.77 10.06 14.53
C VAL A 211 -6.66 11.25 14.18
N THR A 212 -7.28 11.23 13.00
CA THR A 212 -8.21 12.30 12.59
C THR A 212 -9.47 12.29 13.44
N ALA A 213 -10.11 13.46 13.59
CA ALA A 213 -11.34 13.59 14.39
C ALA A 213 -12.54 12.85 13.77
N ARG A 214 -12.58 12.71 12.44
CA ARG A 214 -13.66 12.04 11.70
C ARG A 214 -13.14 10.87 10.87
N PRO A 215 -14.00 9.88 10.55
CA PRO A 215 -13.63 8.75 9.70
C PRO A 215 -13.51 9.14 8.22
N HIS A 216 -12.89 8.26 7.45
CA HIS A 216 -12.81 8.34 5.99
C HIS A 216 -12.31 9.70 5.47
N ALA A 217 -12.75 10.08 4.27
CA ALA A 217 -12.37 11.34 3.62
C ALA A 217 -12.69 12.60 4.44
N GLY A 218 -13.72 12.57 5.29
CA GLY A 218 -14.08 13.70 6.15
C GLY A 218 -12.94 14.10 7.09
N GLY A 219 -12.30 13.13 7.73
CA GLY A 219 -11.16 13.38 8.62
C GLY A 219 -9.93 13.90 7.86
N ILE A 220 -9.71 13.38 6.66
CA ILE A 220 -8.62 13.83 5.77
C ILE A 220 -8.79 15.31 5.41
N VAL A 221 -9.97 15.68 4.91
CA VAL A 221 -10.27 17.06 4.47
C VAL A 221 -10.12 18.05 5.62
N ASP A 222 -10.67 17.75 6.80
CA ASP A 222 -10.56 18.64 7.96
C ASP A 222 -9.11 18.82 8.41
N THR A 223 -8.34 17.74 8.43
CA THR A 223 -6.92 17.79 8.83
C THR A 223 -6.11 18.63 7.85
N ILE A 224 -6.29 18.43 6.55
CA ILE A 224 -5.63 19.25 5.53
C ILE A 224 -6.01 20.73 5.68
N ALA A 225 -7.29 21.06 5.86
CA ALA A 225 -7.74 22.43 6.04
C ALA A 225 -7.09 23.10 7.25
N ASN A 226 -7.00 22.37 8.39
CA ASN A 226 -6.38 22.88 9.61
C ASN A 226 -4.87 23.14 9.46
N ILE A 227 -4.15 22.28 8.73
CA ILE A 227 -2.71 22.47 8.48
C ILE A 227 -2.49 23.70 7.60
N LEU A 228 -3.21 23.80 6.48
CA LEU A 228 -3.07 24.91 5.54
C LEU A 228 -3.48 26.26 6.12
N THR A 229 -4.31 26.27 7.18
CA THR A 229 -4.69 27.52 7.89
C THR A 229 -3.61 27.95 8.87
N LYS A 230 -2.83 27.03 9.43
CA LYS A 230 -1.77 27.34 10.39
C LYS A 230 -0.47 27.83 9.74
N GLU A 231 -0.31 27.61 8.44
CA GLU A 231 0.86 28.04 7.66
C GLU A 231 0.68 29.42 7.02
N GLN A 232 -0.42 30.11 7.32
CA GLN A 232 -0.70 31.51 6.95
C GLN A 232 -0.35 32.45 8.10
#